data_8eefdcf3923b824b3d12c1cf3b85bfc0
#
_entry.id   8eefdcf3923b824b3d12c1cf3b85bfc0
#
_cell.length_a   1.000
_cell.length_b   1.000
_cell.length_c   1.000
_cell.angle_alpha   90.00
_cell.angle_beta   90.00
_cell.angle_gamma   90.00
#
_symmetry.space_group_name_H-M   'P 1'
#
loop_
_entity.id
_entity.type
_entity.pdbx_description
1 polymer ?
#
loop_
_entity_poly.entity_id
_entity_poly.type
_entity_poly.pdbx_seq_one_letter_code
_entity_poly.pdbx_strand_id
1 'polypeptide(L)'
;MIILHLGLPQPVSGMIASICRRCVKTAALLALAVCFFASGTAFAADYATVLMYHRFGEDKYPSTNIRLDQFEAHLDVLANGDYHIWPLDKIVAHLQQGLELPDKTIAITIDDAYLSVFTEARPRLKALNFPYTVFVATQPVDRGHRNYMSWDQIRVLQDEGVLIGSQTTSHPHMHLISTAEAEDELTSSNERFLAEIGQRPTLFAYPYGEYNLDIIDVVKQAGFTAAFGQNSGIIHSYNGFFELPRFAMNEQYGTLERLQLAVDGLPLKVNQIVPEDVVLDDSANPPNYGFTLAPEIANDRQLRCFNSRYGKLEVNILGPRAEIRLPGPFAQGRARINCTMPGADGRWRWFGRQFLIP
;
A
#
# COMPACT_ATOMS: atom_id res chain seq x y z
N MET A 1 21.47 101.51 24.67
CA MET A 1 21.93 100.19 25.08
C MET A 1 20.82 99.20 24.72
N ILE A 2 20.92 98.57 23.56
CA ILE A 2 19.90 97.75 22.95
C ILE A 2 20.32 96.30 23.14
N ILE A 3 19.54 95.54 23.83
CA ILE A 3 19.78 94.04 24.02
C ILE A 3 18.96 93.29 23.01
N LEU A 4 19.62 92.67 22.07
CA LEU A 4 18.99 91.70 21.13
C LEU A 4 18.73 90.37 21.82
N HIS A 5 17.51 89.86 21.79
CA HIS A 5 17.16 88.51 22.15
C HIS A 5 17.25 87.62 20.87
N LEU A 6 18.15 86.70 20.89
CA LEU A 6 18.28 85.61 19.90
C LEU A 6 17.42 84.40 20.38
N GLY A 7 16.37 84.16 19.61
CA GLY A 7 15.55 82.95 19.83
C GLY A 7 16.23 81.67 19.27
N LEU A 8 16.30 80.61 20.08
CA LEU A 8 16.80 79.27 19.69
C LEU A 8 15.70 78.50 18.93
N PRO A 9 16.05 77.74 17.88
CA PRO A 9 15.09 76.93 17.17
C PRO A 9 14.69 75.69 17.95
N GLN A 10 13.39 75.34 17.92
CA GLN A 10 12.80 74.13 18.50
C GLN A 10 13.16 72.90 17.67
N PRO A 11 13.36 71.69 18.29
CA PRO A 11 13.76 70.48 17.57
C PRO A 11 12.55 69.87 16.84
N VAL A 12 12.73 69.59 15.55
CA VAL A 12 11.81 68.80 14.69
C VAL A 12 11.92 67.33 14.98
N SER A 13 11.34 66.86 16.11
CA SER A 13 11.47 65.48 16.59
C SER A 13 10.24 64.59 16.32
N GLY A 14 9.20 65.08 15.68
CA GLY A 14 7.92 64.36 15.56
C GLY A 14 7.69 63.55 14.27
N MET A 15 8.40 63.86 13.17
CA MET A 15 8.03 63.33 11.85
C MET A 15 8.82 62.07 11.42
N ILE A 16 10.03 61.89 11.92
CA ILE A 16 10.88 60.74 11.57
C ILE A 16 10.44 59.46 12.28
N ALA A 17 9.92 59.55 13.51
CA ALA A 17 9.43 58.38 14.28
C ALA A 17 8.13 57.74 13.71
N SER A 18 7.29 58.56 13.02
CA SER A 18 6.03 58.05 12.43
C SER A 18 6.26 57.26 11.13
N ILE A 19 7.25 57.67 10.32
CA ILE A 19 7.58 56.98 9.06
C ILE A 19 8.20 55.61 9.33
N CYS A 20 9.08 55.50 10.33
CA CYS A 20 9.73 54.23 10.70
C CYS A 20 8.74 53.19 11.26
N ARG A 21 7.72 53.60 12.03
CA ARG A 21 6.71 52.66 12.54
C ARG A 21 5.73 52.13 11.46
N ARG A 22 5.46 52.91 10.41
CA ARG A 22 4.65 52.46 9.28
C ARG A 22 5.42 51.47 8.39
N CYS A 23 6.69 51.70 8.11
CA CYS A 23 7.54 50.80 7.32
C CYS A 23 7.75 49.46 8.03
N VAL A 24 7.95 49.42 9.36
CA VAL A 24 8.09 48.15 10.12
C VAL A 24 6.79 47.36 10.16
N LYS A 25 5.63 48.04 10.29
CA LYS A 25 4.32 47.34 10.25
C LYS A 25 3.99 46.77 8.87
N THR A 26 4.36 47.47 7.79
CA THR A 26 4.13 46.99 6.41
C THR A 26 5.10 45.84 6.08
N ALA A 27 6.36 45.90 6.52
CA ALA A 27 7.32 44.79 6.34
C ALA A 27 6.93 43.52 7.15
N ALA A 28 6.41 43.68 8.38
CA ALA A 28 5.90 42.57 9.19
C ALA A 28 4.65 41.91 8.60
N LEU A 29 3.74 42.70 8.01
CA LEU A 29 2.54 42.18 7.32
C LEU A 29 2.88 41.47 6.00
N LEU A 30 3.88 41.96 5.24
CA LEU A 30 4.38 41.24 4.05
C LEU A 30 5.11 39.97 4.42
N ALA A 31 5.90 39.93 5.49
CA ALA A 31 6.57 38.73 5.97
C ALA A 31 5.56 37.66 6.47
N LEU A 32 4.46 38.08 7.15
CA LEU A 32 3.38 37.13 7.52
C LEU A 32 2.62 36.63 6.30
N ALA A 33 2.38 37.42 5.27
CA ALA A 33 1.72 37.02 4.05
C ALA A 33 2.59 36.02 3.22
N VAL A 34 3.91 36.21 3.21
CA VAL A 34 4.84 35.30 2.52
C VAL A 34 4.94 33.92 3.25
N CYS A 35 4.84 33.89 4.59
CA CYS A 35 4.79 32.63 5.33
C CYS A 35 3.51 31.82 5.10
N PHE A 36 2.39 32.47 4.71
CA PHE A 36 1.14 31.76 4.40
C PHE A 36 1.10 31.15 2.97
N PHE A 37 1.98 31.55 2.06
CA PHE A 37 2.02 31.04 0.69
C PHE A 37 3.08 29.93 0.47
N ALA A 38 3.86 29.57 1.49
CA ALA A 38 4.80 28.45 1.45
C ALA A 38 4.18 27.13 1.92
N SER A 39 2.84 27.03 1.98
CA SER A 39 2.17 25.73 2.05
C SER A 39 2.38 25.10 0.68
N GLY A 40 3.44 24.30 0.54
CA GLY A 40 3.60 23.42 -0.62
C GLY A 40 2.26 22.72 -0.84
N THR A 41 1.71 22.78 -2.04
CA THR A 41 0.56 22.00 -2.44
C THR A 41 0.98 20.53 -2.30
N ALA A 42 0.67 19.92 -1.15
CA ALA A 42 0.69 18.49 -1.06
C ALA A 42 -0.31 18.01 -2.12
N PHE A 43 0.17 17.36 -3.18
CA PHE A 43 -0.71 16.74 -4.14
C PHE A 43 -1.51 15.69 -3.39
N ALA A 44 -2.81 15.89 -3.35
CA ALA A 44 -3.75 15.00 -2.73
C ALA A 44 -3.97 13.77 -3.62
N ALA A 45 -3.91 12.59 -3.04
CA ALA A 45 -4.12 11.33 -3.72
C ALA A 45 -5.25 10.53 -3.06
N ASP A 46 -6.00 9.78 -3.85
CA ASP A 46 -7.00 8.83 -3.38
C ASP A 46 -6.51 7.37 -3.50
N TYR A 47 -5.19 7.18 -3.41
CA TYR A 47 -4.52 5.89 -3.59
C TYR A 47 -3.23 5.80 -2.78
N ALA A 48 -2.75 4.56 -2.60
CA ALA A 48 -1.46 4.26 -1.99
C ALA A 48 -0.86 2.98 -2.58
N THR A 49 0.46 2.82 -2.44
CA THR A 49 1.17 1.58 -2.77
C THR A 49 1.36 0.75 -1.51
N VAL A 50 1.11 -0.56 -1.60
CA VAL A 50 1.40 -1.51 -0.53
C VAL A 50 2.49 -2.47 -0.98
N LEU A 51 3.64 -2.43 -0.30
CA LEU A 51 4.76 -3.34 -0.51
C LEU A 51 4.59 -4.58 0.37
N MET A 52 4.89 -5.76 -0.18
CA MET A 52 4.75 -7.04 0.52
C MET A 52 6.08 -7.78 0.54
N TYR A 53 6.59 -8.03 1.73
CA TYR A 53 7.77 -8.82 2.02
C TYR A 53 7.39 -10.07 2.81
N HIS A 54 8.34 -11.01 2.99
CA HIS A 54 8.15 -12.20 3.87
C HIS A 54 9.41 -12.48 4.68
N ARG A 55 10.53 -12.88 4.02
CA ARG A 55 11.81 -13.27 4.64
C ARG A 55 12.92 -12.29 4.30
N PHE A 56 13.93 -12.21 5.14
CA PHE A 56 15.05 -11.29 5.01
C PHE A 56 16.37 -12.01 5.23
N GLY A 57 17.24 -12.09 4.19
CA GLY A 57 18.55 -12.72 4.27
C GLY A 57 18.53 -14.25 4.42
N GLU A 58 17.48 -14.89 3.96
CA GLU A 58 17.29 -16.33 4.01
C GLU A 58 17.42 -16.97 2.60
N ASP A 59 18.61 -17.06 2.05
CA ASP A 59 18.91 -17.41 0.64
C ASP A 59 18.34 -18.77 0.18
N LYS A 60 17.92 -19.64 1.12
CA LYS A 60 17.27 -20.92 0.79
C LYS A 60 15.86 -20.76 0.21
N TYR A 61 15.26 -19.59 0.33
CA TYR A 61 13.86 -19.34 -0.01
C TYR A 61 13.70 -18.16 -0.96
N PRO A 62 14.37 -18.13 -2.14
CA PRO A 62 14.46 -16.95 -2.99
C PRO A 62 13.11 -16.41 -3.49
N SER A 63 12.05 -17.24 -3.52
CA SER A 63 10.70 -16.84 -3.91
C SER A 63 9.97 -15.99 -2.86
N THR A 64 10.38 -16.08 -1.59
CA THR A 64 9.81 -15.31 -0.47
C THR A 64 10.85 -14.46 0.24
N ASN A 65 12.14 -14.70 0.02
CA ASN A 65 13.26 -13.95 0.60
C ASN A 65 13.56 -12.68 -0.20
N ILE A 66 13.93 -11.62 0.50
CA ILE A 66 14.68 -10.50 -0.07
C ILE A 66 16.09 -10.52 0.53
N ARG A 67 17.13 -10.34 -0.28
CA ARG A 67 18.48 -10.21 0.24
C ARG A 67 18.62 -8.92 1.06
N LEU A 68 19.48 -8.93 2.07
CA LEU A 68 19.65 -7.74 2.93
C LEU A 68 20.15 -6.53 2.17
N ASP A 69 21.05 -6.71 1.19
CA ASP A 69 21.52 -5.62 0.32
C ASP A 69 20.38 -4.99 -0.51
N GLN A 70 19.45 -5.80 -1.02
CA GLN A 70 18.26 -5.30 -1.73
C GLN A 70 17.32 -4.56 -0.77
N PHE A 71 17.09 -5.12 0.42
CA PHE A 71 16.20 -4.49 1.39
C PHE A 71 16.75 -3.16 1.89
N GLU A 72 18.05 -3.10 2.20
CA GLU A 72 18.73 -1.85 2.58
C GLU A 72 18.64 -0.79 1.47
N ALA A 73 18.88 -1.20 0.21
CA ALA A 73 18.71 -0.30 -0.94
C ALA A 73 17.27 0.19 -1.11
N HIS A 74 16.25 -0.67 -0.82
CA HIS A 74 14.85 -0.24 -0.79
C HIS A 74 14.60 0.81 0.29
N LEU A 75 15.11 0.58 1.49
CA LEU A 75 14.96 1.52 2.60
C LEU A 75 15.64 2.86 2.30
N ASP A 76 16.81 2.84 1.67
CA ASP A 76 17.52 4.07 1.26
C ASP A 76 16.71 4.89 0.26
N VAL A 77 16.09 4.24 -0.74
CA VAL A 77 15.21 4.92 -1.70
C VAL A 77 14.00 5.53 -0.99
N LEU A 78 13.36 4.78 -0.09
CA LEU A 78 12.18 5.24 0.63
C LEU A 78 12.50 6.37 1.63
N ALA A 79 13.67 6.33 2.26
CA ALA A 79 14.09 7.34 3.25
C ALA A 79 14.56 8.65 2.61
N ASN A 80 15.19 8.59 1.44
CA ASN A 80 15.80 9.74 0.77
C ASN A 80 14.92 10.30 -0.37
N GLY A 81 13.86 9.58 -0.77
CA GLY A 81 12.93 10.01 -1.78
C GLY A 81 11.77 10.84 -1.22
N ASP A 82 10.91 11.30 -2.12
CA ASP A 82 9.67 12.03 -1.78
C ASP A 82 8.53 11.02 -1.54
N TYR A 83 8.67 10.19 -0.50
CA TYR A 83 7.71 9.14 -0.14
C TYR A 83 7.17 9.32 1.27
N HIS A 84 5.90 9.00 1.46
CA HIS A 84 5.22 9.08 2.75
C HIS A 84 4.91 7.67 3.27
N ILE A 85 5.72 7.16 4.20
CA ILE A 85 5.51 5.84 4.77
C ILE A 85 4.46 5.94 5.89
N TRP A 86 3.29 5.36 5.67
CA TRP A 86 2.16 5.44 6.60
C TRP A 86 1.75 4.06 7.14
N PRO A 87 1.17 4.03 8.36
CA PRO A 87 0.51 2.82 8.87
C PRO A 87 -0.63 2.38 7.94
N LEU A 88 -0.71 1.06 7.69
CA LEU A 88 -1.65 0.51 6.71
C LEU A 88 -3.13 0.72 7.10
N ASP A 89 -3.45 0.58 8.38
CA ASP A 89 -4.78 0.84 8.93
C ASP A 89 -5.24 2.28 8.71
N LYS A 90 -4.32 3.23 8.89
CA LYS A 90 -4.58 4.65 8.62
C LYS A 90 -4.84 4.90 7.15
N ILE A 91 -4.07 4.28 6.25
CA ILE A 91 -4.29 4.38 4.80
C ILE A 91 -5.67 3.84 4.43
N VAL A 92 -6.00 2.62 4.90
CA VAL A 92 -7.30 1.98 4.66
C VAL A 92 -8.44 2.88 5.16
N ALA A 93 -8.34 3.40 6.38
CA ALA A 93 -9.36 4.27 6.96
C ALA A 93 -9.56 5.57 6.14
N HIS A 94 -8.48 6.19 5.65
CA HIS A 94 -8.58 7.38 4.78
C HIS A 94 -9.30 7.04 3.47
N LEU A 95 -8.90 5.96 2.79
CA LEU A 95 -9.52 5.55 1.53
C LEU A 95 -11.00 5.19 1.68
N GLN A 96 -11.37 4.51 2.78
CA GLN A 96 -12.78 4.17 3.10
C GLN A 96 -13.64 5.39 3.36
N GLN A 97 -13.07 6.43 3.94
CA GLN A 97 -13.77 7.68 4.24
C GLN A 97 -13.72 8.69 3.09
N GLY A 98 -13.06 8.36 1.98
CA GLY A 98 -12.84 9.28 0.86
C GLY A 98 -11.95 10.47 1.23
N LEU A 99 -11.09 10.32 2.24
CA LEU A 99 -10.12 11.33 2.64
C LEU A 99 -8.85 11.22 1.78
N GLU A 100 -8.26 12.36 1.53
CA GLU A 100 -7.04 12.46 0.74
C GLU A 100 -5.82 11.94 1.51
N LEU A 101 -4.89 11.35 0.77
CA LEU A 101 -3.56 10.94 1.20
C LEU A 101 -2.51 11.86 0.55
N PRO A 102 -1.33 12.04 1.14
CA PRO A 102 -0.19 12.58 0.40
C PRO A 102 0.09 11.74 -0.85
N ASP A 103 0.49 12.35 -1.97
CA ASP A 103 0.97 11.58 -3.13
C ASP A 103 2.14 10.68 -2.71
N LYS A 104 2.34 9.57 -3.40
CA LYS A 104 3.38 8.58 -3.08
C LYS A 104 3.30 8.05 -1.63
N THR A 105 2.10 7.90 -1.10
CA THR A 105 1.88 7.21 0.18
C THR A 105 2.15 5.72 0.01
N ILE A 106 2.99 5.17 0.90
CA ILE A 106 3.47 3.78 0.87
C ILE A 106 3.15 3.11 2.21
N ALA A 107 2.65 1.87 2.15
CA ALA A 107 2.63 0.96 3.29
C ALA A 107 3.64 -0.17 3.11
N ILE A 108 4.30 -0.56 4.19
CA ILE A 108 5.18 -1.74 4.24
C ILE A 108 4.42 -2.85 4.95
N THR A 109 4.27 -4.00 4.30
CA THR A 109 3.67 -5.20 4.89
C THR A 109 4.64 -6.38 4.82
N ILE A 110 4.56 -7.26 5.82
CA ILE A 110 5.40 -8.45 5.92
C ILE A 110 4.51 -9.62 6.30
N ASP A 111 4.53 -10.68 5.49
CA ASP A 111 3.69 -11.86 5.70
C ASP A 111 4.45 -12.96 6.49
N ASP A 112 3.69 -13.88 7.09
CA ASP A 112 4.08 -15.16 7.69
C ASP A 112 4.82 -15.08 9.03
N ALA A 113 5.16 -13.92 9.55
CA ALA A 113 5.83 -13.78 10.86
C ALA A 113 7.12 -14.62 11.03
N TYR A 114 7.95 -14.74 9.97
CA TYR A 114 9.24 -15.44 10.05
C TYR A 114 10.19 -14.78 11.04
N LEU A 115 11.12 -15.56 11.61
CA LEU A 115 12.09 -15.07 12.59
C LEU A 115 12.95 -13.91 12.04
N SER A 116 13.28 -13.95 10.75
CA SER A 116 14.05 -12.89 10.08
C SER A 116 13.35 -11.52 10.06
N VAL A 117 12.03 -11.48 10.25
CA VAL A 117 11.31 -10.22 10.46
C VAL A 117 11.79 -9.53 11.74
N PHE A 118 11.93 -10.29 12.83
CA PHE A 118 12.37 -9.77 14.12
C PHE A 118 13.86 -9.47 14.14
N THR A 119 14.69 -10.36 13.57
CA THR A 119 16.16 -10.24 13.63
C THR A 119 16.74 -9.26 12.61
N GLU A 120 16.16 -9.17 11.42
CA GLU A 120 16.72 -8.42 10.29
C GLU A 120 15.89 -7.21 9.89
N ALA A 121 14.56 -7.38 9.67
CA ALA A 121 13.73 -6.28 9.21
C ALA A 121 13.46 -5.24 10.32
N ARG A 122 13.06 -5.70 11.51
CA ARG A 122 12.73 -4.84 12.65
C ARG A 122 13.81 -3.80 12.99
N PRO A 123 15.09 -4.15 13.20
CA PRO A 123 16.10 -3.15 13.59
C PRO A 123 16.29 -2.09 12.51
N ARG A 124 16.20 -2.44 11.22
CA ARG A 124 16.35 -1.54 10.08
C ARG A 124 15.16 -0.59 9.95
N LEU A 125 13.93 -1.11 10.00
CA LEU A 125 12.70 -0.31 9.95
C LEU A 125 12.58 0.63 11.15
N LYS A 126 12.92 0.13 12.36
CA LYS A 126 12.92 0.92 13.61
C LYS A 126 13.91 2.08 13.55
N ALA A 127 15.11 1.89 12.98
CA ALA A 127 16.12 2.94 12.85
C ALA A 127 15.63 4.11 11.99
N LEU A 128 14.75 3.86 11.03
CA LEU A 128 14.12 4.87 10.15
C LEU A 128 12.77 5.36 10.67
N ASN A 129 12.26 4.82 11.78
CA ASN A 129 10.91 5.06 12.27
C ASN A 129 9.83 4.75 11.21
N PHE A 130 10.05 3.78 10.34
CA PHE A 130 9.08 3.37 9.34
C PHE A 130 8.02 2.47 9.96
N PRO A 131 6.74 2.83 9.90
CA PRO A 131 5.65 1.96 10.29
C PRO A 131 5.55 0.77 9.32
N TYR A 132 5.20 -0.39 9.86
CA TYR A 132 4.94 -1.58 9.06
C TYR A 132 3.88 -2.46 9.70
N THR A 133 3.33 -3.39 8.92
CA THR A 133 2.33 -4.36 9.37
C THR A 133 2.89 -5.77 9.20
N VAL A 134 2.69 -6.63 10.21
CA VAL A 134 3.03 -8.05 10.10
C VAL A 134 1.75 -8.87 10.10
N PHE A 135 1.51 -9.64 9.04
CA PHE A 135 0.41 -10.60 8.96
C PHE A 135 0.87 -11.96 9.50
N VAL A 136 0.12 -12.50 10.47
CA VAL A 136 0.52 -13.66 11.26
C VAL A 136 -0.49 -14.79 11.07
N ALA A 137 -0.01 -15.96 10.65
CA ALA A 137 -0.72 -17.22 10.83
C ALA A 137 -0.39 -17.77 12.23
N THR A 138 -1.41 -18.09 13.05
CA THR A 138 -1.17 -18.34 14.48
C THR A 138 -0.54 -19.70 14.77
N GLN A 139 -0.90 -20.75 14.03
CA GLN A 139 -0.45 -22.12 14.30
C GLN A 139 1.06 -22.32 14.18
N PRO A 140 1.79 -21.77 13.18
CA PRO A 140 3.25 -21.87 13.15
C PRO A 140 3.93 -21.25 14.36
N VAL A 141 3.37 -20.14 14.88
CA VAL A 141 3.84 -19.47 16.10
C VAL A 141 3.58 -20.37 17.32
N ASP A 142 2.35 -20.90 17.47
CA ASP A 142 1.95 -21.78 18.57
C ASP A 142 2.80 -23.05 18.65
N ARG A 143 3.16 -23.59 17.48
CA ARG A 143 4.03 -24.78 17.41
C ARG A 143 5.49 -24.49 17.76
N GLY A 144 5.86 -23.24 17.97
CA GLY A 144 7.24 -22.86 18.30
C GLY A 144 8.24 -23.23 17.19
N HIS A 145 7.84 -23.17 15.94
CA HIS A 145 8.75 -23.47 14.82
C HIS A 145 9.92 -22.48 14.83
N ARG A 146 11.15 -23.01 14.87
CA ARG A 146 12.39 -22.23 15.02
C ARG A 146 12.61 -21.11 13.98
N ASN A 147 11.93 -21.17 12.83
CA ASN A 147 12.03 -20.19 11.76
C ASN A 147 10.94 -19.12 11.83
N TYR A 148 10.07 -19.18 12.84
CA TYR A 148 9.01 -18.18 13.08
C TYR A 148 9.27 -17.42 14.37
N MET A 149 8.69 -16.23 14.47
CA MET A 149 8.68 -15.48 15.72
C MET A 149 7.88 -16.23 16.80
N SER A 150 8.25 -16.02 18.05
CA SER A 150 7.42 -16.39 19.20
C SER A 150 6.37 -15.30 19.49
N TRP A 151 5.34 -15.65 20.27
CA TRP A 151 4.38 -14.67 20.75
C TRP A 151 5.04 -13.54 21.57
N ASP A 152 6.10 -13.84 22.34
CA ASP A 152 6.87 -12.81 23.05
C ASP A 152 7.48 -11.79 22.07
N GLN A 153 8.02 -12.25 20.96
CA GLN A 153 8.58 -11.37 19.93
C GLN A 153 7.48 -10.56 19.22
N ILE A 154 6.32 -11.15 18.98
CA ILE A 154 5.16 -10.46 18.41
C ILE A 154 4.64 -9.39 19.36
N ARG A 155 4.57 -9.66 20.68
CA ARG A 155 4.24 -8.65 21.71
C ARG A 155 5.24 -7.49 21.71
N VAL A 156 6.53 -7.78 21.59
CA VAL A 156 7.55 -6.71 21.45
C VAL A 156 7.30 -5.84 20.24
N LEU A 157 6.93 -6.43 19.08
CA LEU A 157 6.57 -5.65 17.89
C LEU A 157 5.36 -4.75 18.16
N GLN A 158 4.31 -5.31 18.78
CA GLN A 158 3.10 -4.57 19.12
C GLN A 158 3.39 -3.39 20.06
N ASP A 159 4.21 -3.62 21.12
CA ASP A 159 4.62 -2.58 22.07
C ASP A 159 5.43 -1.46 21.40
N GLU A 160 6.10 -1.75 20.28
CA GLU A 160 6.81 -0.79 19.44
C GLU A 160 5.90 -0.08 18.43
N GLY A 161 4.59 -0.39 18.42
CA GLY A 161 3.61 0.22 17.52
C GLY A 161 3.50 -0.44 16.15
N VAL A 162 4.08 -1.63 15.97
CA VAL A 162 3.89 -2.42 14.73
C VAL A 162 2.46 -2.96 14.69
N LEU A 163 1.79 -2.78 13.56
CA LEU A 163 0.44 -3.30 13.37
C LEU A 163 0.50 -4.82 13.14
N ILE A 164 -0.28 -5.58 13.88
CA ILE A 164 -0.42 -7.02 13.70
C ILE A 164 -1.72 -7.29 12.94
N GLY A 165 -1.61 -7.94 11.79
CA GLY A 165 -2.72 -8.42 10.96
C GLY A 165 -2.88 -9.94 11.06
N SER A 166 -4.02 -10.45 10.64
CA SER A 166 -4.32 -11.88 10.62
C SER A 166 -4.03 -12.51 9.25
N GLN A 167 -3.58 -13.76 9.27
CA GLN A 167 -3.39 -14.60 8.09
C GLN A 167 -3.89 -16.03 8.38
N THR A 168 -5.05 -16.16 9.04
CA THR A 168 -5.68 -17.40 9.49
C THR A 168 -4.95 -18.11 10.64
N THR A 169 -5.42 -19.30 11.00
CA THR A 169 -4.76 -20.19 11.96
C THR A 169 -3.68 -21.02 11.29
N SER A 170 -4.03 -21.86 10.31
CA SER A 170 -3.13 -22.88 9.73
C SER A 170 -2.50 -22.48 8.40
N HIS A 171 -2.85 -21.31 7.84
CA HIS A 171 -2.39 -20.83 6.54
C HIS A 171 -2.83 -21.73 5.37
N PRO A 172 -4.13 -22.08 5.25
CA PRO A 172 -4.60 -22.97 4.19
C PRO A 172 -4.75 -22.24 2.85
N HIS A 173 -4.90 -23.01 1.77
CA HIS A 173 -5.37 -22.51 0.48
C HIS A 173 -6.86 -22.20 0.59
N MET A 174 -7.21 -20.95 0.91
CA MET A 174 -8.57 -20.53 1.28
C MET A 174 -9.63 -20.86 0.22
N HIS A 175 -9.28 -20.84 -1.06
CA HIS A 175 -10.20 -21.20 -2.16
C HIS A 175 -10.49 -22.69 -2.29
N LEU A 176 -9.75 -23.56 -1.56
CA LEU A 176 -9.92 -25.03 -1.58
C LEU A 176 -10.64 -25.57 -0.34
N ILE A 177 -10.94 -24.74 0.64
CA ILE A 177 -11.67 -25.14 1.84
C ILE A 177 -13.12 -24.64 1.78
N SER A 178 -13.99 -25.27 2.53
CA SER A 178 -15.39 -24.83 2.67
C SER A 178 -15.50 -23.51 3.45
N THR A 179 -16.61 -22.82 3.31
CA THR A 179 -16.91 -21.61 4.11
C THR A 179 -16.91 -21.90 5.61
N ALA A 180 -17.42 -23.06 6.05
CA ALA A 180 -17.40 -23.46 7.46
C ALA A 180 -15.95 -23.65 7.98
N GLU A 181 -15.08 -24.30 7.22
CA GLU A 181 -13.66 -24.43 7.58
C GLU A 181 -12.96 -23.06 7.60
N ALA A 182 -13.32 -22.16 6.68
CA ALA A 182 -12.80 -20.81 6.68
C ALA A 182 -13.27 -20.00 7.91
N GLU A 183 -14.53 -20.14 8.31
CA GLU A 183 -15.07 -19.54 9.54
C GLU A 183 -14.31 -20.05 10.78
N ASP A 184 -14.05 -21.35 10.87
CA ASP A 184 -13.26 -21.96 11.96
C ASP A 184 -11.82 -21.44 11.99
N GLU A 185 -11.15 -21.33 10.84
CA GLU A 185 -9.80 -20.76 10.69
C GLU A 185 -9.73 -19.31 11.20
N LEU A 186 -10.71 -18.47 10.84
CA LEU A 186 -10.76 -17.07 11.25
C LEU A 186 -11.15 -16.90 12.72
N THR A 187 -12.14 -17.66 13.20
CA THR A 187 -12.58 -17.61 14.59
C THR A 187 -11.46 -18.04 15.53
N SER A 188 -10.84 -19.19 15.27
CA SER A 188 -9.73 -19.72 16.06
C SER A 188 -8.53 -18.75 16.07
N SER A 189 -8.21 -18.17 14.92
CA SER A 189 -7.15 -17.16 14.79
C SER A 189 -7.46 -15.91 15.63
N ASN A 190 -8.69 -15.38 15.53
CA ASN A 190 -9.11 -14.19 16.28
C ASN A 190 -9.12 -14.41 17.80
N GLU A 191 -9.54 -15.59 18.25
CA GLU A 191 -9.48 -15.96 19.67
C GLU A 191 -8.03 -16.05 20.16
N ARG A 192 -7.16 -16.63 19.32
CA ARG A 192 -5.74 -16.76 19.64
C ARG A 192 -5.06 -15.39 19.75
N PHE A 193 -5.32 -14.47 18.81
CA PHE A 193 -4.81 -13.10 18.92
C PHE A 193 -5.31 -12.40 20.19
N LEU A 194 -6.60 -12.54 20.52
CA LEU A 194 -7.15 -11.95 21.74
C LEU A 194 -6.44 -12.48 23.00
N ALA A 195 -6.15 -13.80 23.04
CA ALA A 195 -5.46 -14.43 24.14
C ALA A 195 -3.99 -14.00 24.27
N GLU A 196 -3.28 -13.82 23.16
CA GLU A 196 -1.82 -13.59 23.18
C GLU A 196 -1.43 -12.10 23.15
N ILE A 197 -2.18 -11.27 22.43
CA ILE A 197 -1.87 -9.84 22.27
C ILE A 197 -3.00 -8.90 22.72
N GLY A 198 -4.06 -9.45 23.33
CA GLY A 198 -5.14 -8.68 23.94
C GLY A 198 -6.09 -7.98 22.97
N GLN A 199 -5.94 -8.19 21.68
CA GLN A 199 -6.79 -7.58 20.64
C GLN A 199 -6.93 -8.46 19.40
N ARG A 200 -8.04 -8.29 18.68
CA ARG A 200 -8.25 -8.93 17.38
C ARG A 200 -7.70 -8.02 16.27
N PRO A 201 -6.97 -8.58 15.29
CA PRO A 201 -6.58 -7.83 14.10
C PRO A 201 -7.78 -7.32 13.31
N THR A 202 -7.68 -6.13 12.75
CA THR A 202 -8.70 -5.55 11.87
C THR A 202 -8.38 -5.71 10.38
N LEU A 203 -7.14 -6.07 10.04
CA LEU A 203 -6.67 -6.28 8.69
C LEU A 203 -6.33 -7.76 8.48
N PHE A 204 -6.62 -8.24 7.28
CA PHE A 204 -6.42 -9.63 6.89
C PHE A 204 -5.56 -9.75 5.61
N ALA A 205 -4.67 -10.73 5.55
CA ALA A 205 -4.01 -11.12 4.31
C ALA A 205 -4.41 -12.55 3.97
N TYR A 206 -4.93 -12.77 2.77
CA TYR A 206 -5.24 -14.12 2.30
C TYR A 206 -3.95 -14.94 2.18
N PRO A 207 -3.85 -16.14 2.79
CA PRO A 207 -2.79 -17.08 2.51
C PRO A 207 -2.57 -17.25 1.01
N TYR A 208 -1.32 -17.11 0.55
CA TYR A 208 -0.92 -17.16 -0.87
C TYR A 208 -1.60 -16.09 -1.77
N GLY A 209 -2.37 -15.17 -1.18
CA GLY A 209 -3.23 -14.22 -1.91
C GLY A 209 -4.42 -14.88 -2.60
N GLU A 210 -4.91 -15.99 -2.08
CA GLU A 210 -5.93 -16.86 -2.70
C GLU A 210 -7.28 -16.73 -1.99
N TYR A 211 -8.31 -16.45 -2.77
CA TYR A 211 -9.70 -16.26 -2.29
C TYR A 211 -10.69 -16.56 -3.42
N ASN A 212 -11.95 -16.65 -3.09
CA ASN A 212 -13.10 -16.60 -3.98
C ASN A 212 -14.17 -15.69 -3.37
N LEU A 213 -15.30 -15.50 -4.02
CA LEU A 213 -16.36 -14.62 -3.54
C LEU A 213 -16.94 -15.07 -2.20
N ASP A 214 -17.16 -16.37 -2.01
CA ASP A 214 -17.67 -16.92 -0.75
C ASP A 214 -16.69 -16.67 0.42
N ILE A 215 -15.41 -16.86 0.20
CA ILE A 215 -14.36 -16.59 1.19
C ILE A 215 -14.25 -15.08 1.52
N ILE A 216 -14.41 -14.22 0.53
CA ILE A 216 -14.49 -12.76 0.78
C ILE A 216 -15.62 -12.44 1.76
N ASP A 217 -16.80 -13.06 1.59
CA ASP A 217 -17.94 -12.81 2.46
C ASP A 217 -17.71 -13.37 3.87
N VAL A 218 -17.08 -14.52 4.01
CA VAL A 218 -16.66 -15.06 5.33
C VAL A 218 -15.69 -14.09 6.03
N VAL A 219 -14.69 -13.57 5.32
CA VAL A 219 -13.72 -12.60 5.89
C VAL A 219 -14.40 -11.30 6.33
N LYS A 220 -15.38 -10.80 5.56
CA LYS A 220 -16.19 -9.64 5.96
C LYS A 220 -16.99 -9.91 7.24
N GLN A 221 -17.64 -11.08 7.31
CA GLN A 221 -18.46 -11.48 8.47
C GLN A 221 -17.62 -11.71 9.72
N ALA A 222 -16.34 -12.11 9.57
CA ALA A 222 -15.39 -12.23 10.67
C ALA A 222 -14.98 -10.89 11.29
N GLY A 223 -15.41 -9.75 10.71
CA GLY A 223 -15.24 -8.40 11.25
C GLY A 223 -13.97 -7.69 10.83
N PHE A 224 -13.25 -8.19 9.83
CA PHE A 224 -12.12 -7.46 9.24
C PHE A 224 -12.61 -6.21 8.47
N THR A 225 -11.80 -5.17 8.43
CA THR A 225 -12.09 -3.91 7.73
C THR A 225 -11.52 -3.87 6.32
N ALA A 226 -10.46 -4.64 6.08
CA ALA A 226 -9.87 -4.80 4.76
C ALA A 226 -9.10 -6.13 4.66
N ALA A 227 -9.00 -6.65 3.42
CA ALA A 227 -8.24 -7.86 3.12
C ALA A 227 -7.37 -7.71 1.87
N PHE A 228 -6.19 -8.34 1.90
CA PHE A 228 -5.13 -8.15 0.93
C PHE A 228 -4.78 -9.44 0.20
N GLY A 229 -4.76 -9.36 -1.15
CA GLY A 229 -4.22 -10.40 -2.02
C GLY A 229 -2.72 -10.26 -2.27
N GLN A 230 -2.25 -10.99 -3.30
CA GLN A 230 -0.85 -10.94 -3.78
C GLN A 230 -0.74 -10.58 -5.27
N ASN A 231 -1.79 -10.05 -5.87
CA ASN A 231 -1.78 -9.45 -7.20
C ASN A 231 -1.15 -8.05 -7.15
N SER A 232 -0.34 -7.71 -8.15
CA SER A 232 0.30 -6.39 -8.22
C SER A 232 -0.71 -5.31 -8.61
N GLY A 233 -0.70 -4.18 -7.90
CA GLY A 233 -1.56 -3.05 -8.17
C GLY A 233 -1.45 -1.97 -7.10
N ILE A 234 -2.13 -0.87 -7.34
CA ILE A 234 -2.22 0.28 -6.43
C ILE A 234 -3.58 0.24 -5.76
N ILE A 235 -3.63 0.34 -4.44
CA ILE A 235 -4.90 0.44 -3.70
C ILE A 235 -5.48 1.85 -3.86
N HIS A 236 -6.78 1.94 -4.02
CA HIS A 236 -7.48 3.23 -4.17
C HIS A 236 -8.93 3.15 -3.68
N SER A 237 -9.58 4.29 -3.51
CA SER A 237 -10.94 4.40 -3.00
C SER A 237 -12.02 3.69 -3.85
N TYR A 238 -11.71 3.39 -5.11
CA TYR A 238 -12.62 2.71 -6.06
C TYR A 238 -12.62 1.19 -5.92
N ASN A 239 -11.64 0.61 -5.19
CA ASN A 239 -11.56 -0.84 -4.99
C ASN A 239 -12.59 -1.31 -3.94
N GLY A 240 -13.03 -2.56 -4.08
CA GLY A 240 -13.54 -3.29 -2.94
C GLY A 240 -12.41 -3.52 -1.93
N PHE A 241 -12.67 -3.25 -0.64
CA PHE A 241 -11.62 -3.32 0.40
C PHE A 241 -11.26 -4.75 0.83
N PHE A 242 -11.78 -5.77 0.16
CA PHE A 242 -11.53 -7.18 0.50
C PHE A 242 -10.76 -7.98 -0.57
N GLU A 243 -10.18 -7.28 -1.53
CA GLU A 243 -9.31 -7.86 -2.57
C GLU A 243 -8.17 -6.90 -2.95
N LEU A 244 -7.64 -6.18 -1.95
CA LEU A 244 -6.65 -5.13 -2.16
C LEU A 244 -5.32 -5.70 -2.68
N PRO A 245 -4.74 -5.12 -3.74
CA PRO A 245 -3.48 -5.58 -4.32
C PRO A 245 -2.27 -5.16 -3.49
N ARG A 246 -1.16 -5.90 -3.64
CA ARG A 246 0.14 -5.55 -3.07
C ARG A 246 1.26 -5.87 -4.05
N PHE A 247 2.36 -5.14 -4.01
CA PHE A 247 3.55 -5.46 -4.78
C PHE A 247 4.50 -6.37 -4.00
N ALA A 248 4.66 -7.61 -4.47
CA ALA A 248 5.61 -8.55 -3.89
C ALA A 248 7.05 -8.09 -4.14
N MET A 249 7.87 -8.10 -3.06
CA MET A 249 9.29 -7.81 -3.05
C MET A 249 10.04 -9.03 -2.52
N ASN A 250 10.74 -9.72 -3.41
CA ASN A 250 11.59 -10.88 -3.13
C ASN A 250 12.87 -10.79 -3.95
N GLU A 251 13.74 -11.77 -3.93
CA GLU A 251 15.02 -11.70 -4.66
C GLU A 251 14.85 -11.39 -6.14
N GLN A 252 13.85 -11.99 -6.80
CA GLN A 252 13.56 -11.76 -8.22
C GLN A 252 12.92 -10.39 -8.47
N TYR A 253 12.08 -9.93 -7.57
CA TYR A 253 11.32 -8.67 -7.69
C TYR A 253 11.83 -7.58 -6.76
N GLY A 254 13.04 -7.73 -6.21
CA GLY A 254 13.69 -6.79 -5.30
C GLY A 254 14.70 -5.85 -5.97
N THR A 255 14.69 -5.68 -7.30
CA THR A 255 15.54 -4.69 -7.96
C THR A 255 15.02 -3.27 -7.72
N LEU A 256 15.92 -2.28 -7.73
CA LEU A 256 15.54 -0.87 -7.55
C LEU A 256 14.60 -0.37 -8.64
N GLU A 257 14.77 -0.83 -9.88
CA GLU A 257 13.86 -0.49 -10.98
C GLU A 257 12.44 -1.01 -10.72
N ARG A 258 12.32 -2.23 -10.15
CA ARG A 258 11.02 -2.79 -9.78
C ARG A 258 10.39 -2.04 -8.60
N LEU A 259 11.19 -1.69 -7.59
CA LEU A 259 10.73 -0.85 -6.49
C LEU A 259 10.21 0.49 -7.02
N GLN A 260 11.00 1.18 -7.84
CA GLN A 260 10.65 2.49 -8.39
C GLN A 260 9.33 2.45 -9.17
N LEU A 261 9.15 1.42 -10.04
CA LEU A 261 7.89 1.20 -10.75
C LEU A 261 6.68 1.01 -9.81
N ALA A 262 6.88 0.37 -8.67
CA ALA A 262 5.82 0.13 -7.69
C ALA A 262 5.49 1.40 -6.89
N VAL A 263 6.52 2.08 -6.33
CA VAL A 263 6.31 3.22 -5.42
C VAL A 263 5.92 4.51 -6.14
N ASP A 264 6.26 4.64 -7.43
CA ASP A 264 5.76 5.71 -8.29
C ASP A 264 4.47 5.32 -9.04
N GLY A 265 3.93 4.13 -8.79
CA GLY A 265 2.74 3.64 -9.46
C GLY A 265 1.52 4.53 -9.28
N LEU A 266 0.62 4.51 -10.27
CA LEU A 266 -0.70 5.13 -10.25
C LEU A 266 -1.76 4.03 -10.35
N PRO A 267 -2.97 4.22 -9.82
CA PRO A 267 -4.03 3.26 -10.00
C PRO A 267 -4.50 3.23 -11.47
N LEU A 268 -4.64 2.04 -12.03
CA LEU A 268 -5.46 1.82 -13.20
C LEU A 268 -6.88 1.53 -12.72
N LYS A 269 -7.68 2.59 -12.55
CA LYS A 269 -9.03 2.49 -12.00
C LYS A 269 -9.95 1.79 -12.99
N VAL A 270 -10.51 0.67 -12.57
CA VAL A 270 -11.41 -0.19 -13.35
C VAL A 270 -12.62 -0.61 -12.55
N ASN A 271 -13.70 -0.95 -13.23
CA ASN A 271 -14.91 -1.52 -12.66
C ASN A 271 -15.52 -2.58 -13.61
N GLN A 272 -16.62 -3.22 -13.21
CA GLN A 272 -17.32 -4.24 -14.00
C GLN A 272 -16.35 -5.31 -14.54
N ILE A 273 -15.51 -5.83 -13.66
CA ILE A 273 -14.53 -6.87 -14.00
C ILE A 273 -15.26 -8.19 -14.24
N VAL A 274 -14.92 -8.87 -15.33
CA VAL A 274 -15.48 -10.18 -15.71
C VAL A 274 -14.32 -11.13 -15.98
N PRO A 275 -14.33 -12.37 -15.47
CA PRO A 275 -15.26 -12.86 -14.47
C PRO A 275 -15.09 -12.15 -13.12
N GLU A 276 -16.16 -12.08 -12.35
CA GLU A 276 -16.14 -11.48 -11.01
C GLU A 276 -15.35 -12.36 -10.05
N ASP A 277 -15.62 -13.68 -10.06
CA ASP A 277 -14.81 -14.63 -9.29
C ASP A 277 -13.44 -14.87 -9.95
N VAL A 278 -12.45 -15.12 -9.12
CA VAL A 278 -11.09 -15.43 -9.55
C VAL A 278 -10.82 -16.93 -9.67
N VAL A 279 -11.67 -17.78 -9.10
CA VAL A 279 -11.57 -19.23 -9.25
C VAL A 279 -12.21 -19.65 -10.57
N LEU A 280 -11.46 -20.36 -11.39
CA LEU A 280 -11.89 -20.81 -12.72
C LEU A 280 -12.00 -22.33 -12.73
N ASP A 281 -13.19 -22.83 -13.03
CA ASP A 281 -13.37 -24.22 -13.39
C ASP A 281 -12.97 -24.50 -14.87
N ASP A 282 -12.99 -25.76 -15.28
CA ASP A 282 -12.61 -26.16 -16.65
C ASP A 282 -13.46 -25.50 -17.74
N SER A 283 -14.71 -25.16 -17.45
CA SER A 283 -15.63 -24.52 -18.40
C SER A 283 -15.38 -23.01 -18.55
N ALA A 284 -14.80 -22.38 -17.53
CA ALA A 284 -14.46 -20.97 -17.47
C ALA A 284 -12.99 -20.68 -17.81
N ASN A 285 -12.19 -21.69 -18.13
CA ASN A 285 -10.76 -21.56 -18.46
C ASN A 285 -10.46 -21.89 -19.93
N PRO A 286 -10.04 -20.93 -20.79
CA PRO A 286 -9.64 -19.56 -20.47
C PRO A 286 -10.81 -18.63 -20.19
N PRO A 287 -10.68 -17.67 -19.24
CA PRO A 287 -11.76 -16.75 -18.94
C PRO A 287 -12.03 -15.76 -20.07
N ASN A 288 -13.29 -15.38 -20.22
CA ASN A 288 -13.67 -14.17 -20.96
C ASN A 288 -13.32 -12.96 -20.09
N TYR A 289 -12.06 -12.51 -20.12
CA TYR A 289 -11.58 -11.47 -19.24
C TYR A 289 -11.74 -10.08 -19.80
N GLY A 290 -12.33 -9.20 -19.00
CA GLY A 290 -12.49 -7.80 -19.39
C GLY A 290 -12.91 -6.91 -18.21
N PHE A 291 -12.80 -5.60 -18.40
CA PHE A 291 -13.17 -4.60 -17.41
C PHE A 291 -13.50 -3.26 -18.08
N THR A 292 -14.17 -2.38 -17.36
CA THR A 292 -14.48 -1.03 -17.81
C THR A 292 -13.51 -0.04 -17.17
N LEU A 293 -12.83 0.76 -18.00
CA LEU A 293 -11.94 1.84 -17.57
C LEU A 293 -12.75 2.98 -16.93
N ALA A 294 -12.24 3.57 -15.89
CA ALA A 294 -12.85 4.75 -15.27
C ALA A 294 -12.88 5.94 -16.28
N PRO A 295 -13.87 6.85 -16.17
CA PRO A 295 -14.10 7.89 -17.15
C PRO A 295 -12.86 8.76 -17.47
N GLU A 296 -12.04 9.06 -16.46
CA GLU A 296 -10.85 9.90 -16.61
C GLU A 296 -9.74 9.28 -17.47
N ILE A 297 -9.77 7.95 -17.69
CA ILE A 297 -8.79 7.20 -18.48
C ILE A 297 -9.43 6.43 -19.65
N ALA A 298 -10.74 6.53 -19.84
CA ALA A 298 -11.50 5.74 -20.84
C ALA A 298 -11.11 6.00 -22.29
N ASN A 299 -10.56 7.17 -22.59
CA ASN A 299 -10.13 7.55 -23.93
C ASN A 299 -8.68 7.17 -24.27
N ASP A 300 -7.90 6.68 -23.30
CA ASP A 300 -6.53 6.26 -23.54
C ASP A 300 -6.50 4.87 -24.19
N ARG A 301 -5.75 4.75 -25.29
CA ARG A 301 -5.62 3.51 -26.08
C ARG A 301 -4.30 2.79 -25.83
N GLN A 302 -3.52 3.22 -24.84
CA GLN A 302 -2.19 2.69 -24.55
C GLN A 302 -2.19 1.53 -23.55
N LEU A 303 -3.36 1.05 -23.16
CA LEU A 303 -3.51 -0.11 -22.27
C LEU A 303 -2.77 -1.33 -22.83
N ARG A 304 -1.98 -1.99 -22.00
CA ARG A 304 -1.29 -3.25 -22.30
C ARG A 304 -1.48 -4.21 -21.14
N CYS A 305 -1.78 -5.47 -21.46
CA CYS A 305 -1.93 -6.54 -20.49
C CYS A 305 -0.91 -7.66 -20.78
N PHE A 306 -0.40 -8.26 -19.72
CA PHE A 306 0.64 -9.29 -19.78
C PHE A 306 0.30 -10.44 -18.85
N ASN A 307 0.62 -11.66 -19.28
CA ASN A 307 0.59 -12.87 -18.47
C ASN A 307 1.97 -13.54 -18.50
N SER A 308 2.38 -14.17 -17.42
CA SER A 308 3.71 -14.79 -17.32
C SER A 308 3.94 -15.93 -18.34
N ARG A 309 2.88 -16.64 -18.73
CA ARG A 309 2.96 -17.76 -19.70
C ARG A 309 2.86 -17.27 -21.14
N TYR A 310 1.92 -16.35 -21.42
CA TYR A 310 1.57 -15.94 -22.77
C TYR A 310 2.22 -14.63 -23.21
N GLY A 311 2.98 -13.98 -22.33
CA GLY A 311 3.57 -12.68 -22.62
C GLY A 311 2.52 -11.58 -22.77
N LYS A 312 2.68 -10.72 -23.78
CA LYS A 312 1.75 -9.65 -24.10
C LYS A 312 0.44 -10.23 -24.66
N LEU A 313 -0.68 -9.83 -24.07
CA LEU A 313 -2.01 -10.25 -24.47
C LEU A 313 -2.63 -9.27 -25.48
N GLU A 314 -3.54 -9.75 -26.31
CA GLU A 314 -4.37 -8.92 -27.17
C GLU A 314 -5.40 -8.18 -26.32
N VAL A 315 -5.52 -6.87 -26.52
CA VAL A 315 -6.46 -5.99 -25.82
C VAL A 315 -7.34 -5.28 -26.83
N ASN A 316 -8.64 -5.54 -26.79
CA ASN A 316 -9.64 -4.90 -27.63
C ASN A 316 -10.40 -3.85 -26.80
N ILE A 317 -10.33 -2.57 -27.20
CA ILE A 317 -10.96 -1.46 -26.48
C ILE A 317 -12.20 -0.99 -27.27
N LEU A 318 -13.37 -1.14 -26.64
CA LEU A 318 -14.68 -0.79 -27.17
C LEU A 318 -15.33 0.30 -26.27
N GLY A 319 -15.16 1.57 -26.67
CA GLY A 319 -15.51 2.67 -25.76
C GLY A 319 -14.66 2.61 -24.49
N PRO A 320 -15.26 2.62 -23.29
CA PRO A 320 -14.53 2.45 -22.04
C PRO A 320 -14.22 0.97 -21.69
N ARG A 321 -14.82 0.01 -22.40
CA ARG A 321 -14.65 -1.42 -22.14
C ARG A 321 -13.36 -1.96 -22.75
N ALA A 322 -12.55 -2.65 -21.96
CA ALA A 322 -11.39 -3.41 -22.40
C ALA A 322 -11.69 -4.91 -22.30
N GLU A 323 -11.53 -5.63 -23.41
CA GLU A 323 -11.63 -7.08 -23.52
C GLU A 323 -10.23 -7.65 -23.78
N ILE A 324 -9.78 -8.56 -22.93
CA ILE A 324 -8.45 -9.17 -22.98
C ILE A 324 -8.59 -10.59 -23.51
N ARG A 325 -7.93 -10.87 -24.67
CA ARG A 325 -7.98 -12.16 -25.34
C ARG A 325 -6.82 -13.04 -24.86
N LEU A 326 -7.15 -14.20 -24.32
CA LEU A 326 -6.19 -15.22 -23.91
C LEU A 326 -6.00 -16.22 -25.04
N PRO A 327 -4.74 -16.56 -25.40
CA PRO A 327 -4.47 -17.53 -26.47
C PRO A 327 -4.87 -18.97 -26.14
N GLY A 328 -5.05 -19.28 -24.85
CA GLY A 328 -5.42 -20.61 -24.38
C GLY A 328 -5.65 -20.66 -22.88
N PRO A 329 -5.97 -21.85 -22.34
CA PRO A 329 -6.26 -22.03 -20.92
C PRO A 329 -5.03 -21.83 -20.02
N PHE A 330 -5.26 -21.39 -18.80
CA PHE A 330 -4.25 -21.39 -17.76
C PHE A 330 -3.97 -22.83 -17.29
N ALA A 331 -2.76 -23.07 -16.81
CA ALA A 331 -2.43 -24.29 -16.10
C ALA A 331 -2.96 -24.23 -14.66
N GLN A 332 -3.12 -25.38 -14.03
CA GLN A 332 -3.44 -25.52 -12.62
C GLN A 332 -2.56 -24.63 -11.74
N GLY A 333 -3.15 -24.04 -10.70
CA GLY A 333 -2.50 -23.14 -9.76
C GLY A 333 -2.84 -21.68 -10.01
N ARG A 334 -1.87 -20.78 -9.86
CA ARG A 334 -2.06 -19.33 -9.93
C ARG A 334 -1.67 -18.76 -11.29
N ALA A 335 -2.59 -18.06 -11.93
CA ALA A 335 -2.33 -17.32 -13.16
C ALA A 335 -2.54 -15.81 -12.93
N ARG A 336 -1.55 -14.99 -13.27
CA ARG A 336 -1.63 -13.54 -13.09
C ARG A 336 -1.67 -12.81 -14.41
N ILE A 337 -2.58 -11.86 -14.51
CA ILE A 337 -2.61 -10.86 -15.58
C ILE A 337 -2.33 -9.51 -14.96
N ASN A 338 -1.31 -8.82 -15.48
CA ASN A 338 -0.99 -7.45 -15.11
C ASN A 338 -1.28 -6.54 -16.30
N CYS A 339 -2.12 -5.54 -16.08
CA CYS A 339 -2.44 -4.51 -17.07
C CYS A 339 -1.79 -3.20 -16.65
N THR A 340 -1.18 -2.52 -17.60
CA THR A 340 -0.49 -1.25 -17.37
C THR A 340 -0.83 -0.24 -18.46
N MET A 341 -0.74 1.03 -18.11
CA MET A 341 -0.97 2.15 -19.02
C MET A 341 -0.09 3.32 -18.57
N PRO A 342 0.50 4.11 -19.50
CA PRO A 342 1.17 5.34 -19.14
C PRO A 342 0.23 6.28 -18.37
N GLY A 343 0.77 6.95 -17.38
CA GLY A 343 0.08 7.97 -16.60
C GLY A 343 0.75 9.33 -16.74
N ALA A 344 0.38 10.28 -15.89
CA ALA A 344 1.02 11.58 -15.83
C ALA A 344 2.48 11.43 -15.36
N ASP A 345 3.32 12.41 -15.72
CA ASP A 345 4.71 12.59 -15.23
C ASP A 345 5.63 11.37 -15.42
N GLY A 346 5.38 10.57 -16.49
CA GLY A 346 6.16 9.36 -16.78
C GLY A 346 5.87 8.17 -15.86
N ARG A 347 4.89 8.30 -14.98
CA ARG A 347 4.44 7.23 -14.07
C ARG A 347 3.58 6.21 -14.82
N TRP A 348 3.44 5.01 -14.24
CA TRP A 348 2.66 3.92 -14.82
C TRP A 348 1.44 3.58 -13.98
N ARG A 349 0.29 3.43 -14.63
CA ARG A 349 -0.92 2.89 -14.01
C ARG A 349 -0.86 1.37 -13.99
N TRP A 350 -1.32 0.78 -12.86
CA TRP A 350 -1.28 -0.66 -12.63
C TRP A 350 -2.63 -1.21 -12.17
N PHE A 351 -2.99 -2.34 -12.78
CA PHE A 351 -4.08 -3.20 -12.31
C PHE A 351 -3.68 -4.66 -12.57
N GLY A 352 -3.63 -5.47 -11.52
CA GLY A 352 -3.36 -6.90 -11.59
C GLY A 352 -4.54 -7.73 -11.12
N ARG A 353 -4.75 -8.86 -11.76
CA ARG A 353 -5.74 -9.88 -11.36
C ARG A 353 -5.02 -11.22 -11.24
N GLN A 354 -5.27 -11.96 -10.18
CA GLN A 354 -4.80 -13.33 -10.00
C GLN A 354 -5.98 -14.27 -10.15
N PHE A 355 -5.90 -15.19 -11.10
CA PHE A 355 -6.86 -16.28 -11.26
C PHE A 355 -6.32 -17.55 -10.61
N LEU A 356 -7.22 -18.39 -10.12
CA LEU A 356 -6.96 -19.65 -9.43
C LEU A 356 -7.59 -20.78 -10.23
N ILE A 357 -6.81 -21.78 -10.56
CA ILE A 357 -7.23 -22.97 -11.29
C ILE A 357 -7.01 -24.17 -10.35
N PRO A 358 -8.08 -24.75 -9.79
CA PRO A 358 -8.01 -25.85 -8.82
C PRO A 358 -7.30 -27.09 -9.30
#